data_238f625cd0762bbfb8bd6cdbdbdf45bb
#
_entry.id   238f625cd0762bbfb8bd6cdbdbdf45bb
#
_cell.length_a   1.000
_cell.length_b   1.000
_cell.length_c   1.000
_cell.angle_alpha   90.00
_cell.angle_beta   90.00
_cell.angle_gamma   90.00
#
_symmetry.space_group_name_H-M   'P 1'
#
loop_
_entity.id
_entity.type
_entity.pdbx_description
1 polymer ?
#
loop_
_entity_poly.entity_id
_entity_poly.type
_entity_poly.pdbx_seq_one_letter_code
_entity_poly.pdbx_strand_id
1 'polypeptide(L)'
;MKEQVLKQSQVFWKGLEKADTAAMRSVCDDKCFFVHIGGNCNLDQEMDAFEKKVFQPTEITLHSQEARMFGDVAIVISVVDYGLLLGGQPTTHHFTTTEVFRLQNNEWKMIQFTFTALVH
;
A
#
# COMPACT_ATOMS: atom_id res chain seq x y z
N MET A 1 -8.72 1.91 -18.14
CA MET A 1 -7.93 2.85 -17.33
C MET A 1 -8.03 2.56 -15.84
N LYS A 2 -9.23 2.55 -15.27
CA LYS A 2 -9.39 2.21 -13.85
C LYS A 2 -8.88 0.82 -13.53
N GLU A 3 -9.14 -0.15 -14.40
CA GLU A 3 -8.71 -1.52 -14.19
C GLU A 3 -7.20 -1.65 -14.06
N GLN A 4 -6.45 -0.87 -14.85
CA GLN A 4 -4.99 -0.88 -14.80
C GLN A 4 -4.46 -0.36 -13.46
N VAL A 5 -5.07 0.73 -12.98
CA VAL A 5 -4.68 1.31 -11.68
C VAL A 5 -5.03 0.36 -10.54
N LEU A 6 -6.23 -0.20 -10.56
CA LEU A 6 -6.66 -1.17 -9.54
C LEU A 6 -5.78 -2.40 -9.54
N LYS A 7 -5.35 -2.86 -10.71
CA LYS A 7 -4.44 -4.00 -10.81
C LYS A 7 -3.10 -3.69 -10.13
N GLN A 8 -2.55 -2.50 -10.36
CA GLN A 8 -1.30 -2.11 -9.71
C GLN A 8 -1.46 -2.04 -8.19
N SER A 9 -2.58 -1.51 -7.71
CA SER A 9 -2.88 -1.51 -6.28
C SER A 9 -2.95 -2.92 -5.72
N GLN A 10 -3.59 -3.83 -6.43
CA GLN A 10 -3.72 -5.22 -5.98
C GLN A 10 -2.38 -5.95 -5.98
N VAL A 11 -1.51 -5.68 -6.95
CA VAL A 11 -0.14 -6.22 -6.94
C VAL A 11 0.60 -5.73 -5.70
N PHE A 12 0.45 -4.45 -5.36
CA PHE A 12 1.09 -3.90 -4.16
C PHE A 12 0.57 -4.58 -2.89
N TRP A 13 -0.75 -4.68 -2.73
CA TRP A 13 -1.34 -5.28 -1.53
C TRP A 13 -0.98 -6.74 -1.36
N LYS A 14 -0.95 -7.49 -2.46
CA LYS A 14 -0.55 -8.90 -2.40
C LYS A 14 0.92 -9.04 -2.04
N GLY A 15 1.77 -8.17 -2.59
CA GLY A 15 3.18 -8.12 -2.22
C GLY A 15 3.37 -7.78 -0.75
N LEU A 16 2.62 -6.80 -0.26
CA LEU A 16 2.67 -6.38 1.15
C LEU A 16 2.29 -7.53 2.08
N GLU A 17 1.22 -8.23 1.77
CA GLU A 17 0.75 -9.37 2.58
C GLU A 17 1.84 -10.44 2.74
N LYS A 18 2.62 -10.65 1.70
CA LYS A 18 3.69 -11.67 1.67
C LYS A 18 5.06 -11.10 2.01
N ALA A 19 5.14 -9.81 2.29
CA ALA A 19 6.39 -9.08 2.46
C ALA A 19 7.33 -9.28 1.26
N ASP A 20 6.75 -9.35 0.06
CA ASP A 20 7.49 -9.47 -1.19
C ASP A 20 7.87 -8.08 -1.68
N THR A 21 9.06 -7.62 -1.30
CA THR A 21 9.50 -6.26 -1.59
C THR A 21 9.73 -6.04 -3.07
N ALA A 22 10.14 -7.07 -3.81
CA ALA A 22 10.33 -6.93 -5.26
C ALA A 22 8.98 -6.64 -5.95
N ALA A 23 7.92 -7.32 -5.55
CA ALA A 23 6.59 -7.08 -6.10
C ALA A 23 6.10 -5.67 -5.76
N MET A 24 6.28 -5.23 -4.51
CA MET A 24 5.89 -3.89 -4.10
C MET A 24 6.67 -2.82 -4.87
N ARG A 25 7.99 -2.98 -4.99
CA ARG A 25 8.82 -2.03 -5.74
C ARG A 25 8.41 -1.94 -7.20
N SER A 26 7.96 -3.03 -7.79
CA SER A 26 7.61 -3.07 -9.22
C SER A 26 6.49 -2.11 -9.60
N VAL A 27 5.64 -1.74 -8.64
CA VAL A 27 4.51 -0.85 -8.87
C VAL A 27 4.68 0.52 -8.23
N CYS A 28 5.84 0.78 -7.63
CA CYS A 28 6.13 2.05 -6.97
C CYS A 28 7.12 2.88 -7.78
N ASP A 29 6.92 4.20 -7.76
CA ASP A 29 7.92 5.16 -8.19
C ASP A 29 9.06 5.17 -7.16
N ASP A 30 10.28 5.49 -7.58
CA ASP A 30 11.43 5.56 -6.68
C ASP A 30 11.23 6.57 -5.53
N LYS A 31 10.38 7.56 -5.75
CA LYS A 31 10.10 8.62 -4.76
C LYS A 31 8.80 8.37 -4.00
N CYS A 32 8.23 7.17 -4.11
CA CYS A 32 7.02 6.85 -3.38
C CYS A 32 7.23 7.06 -1.88
N PHE A 33 6.25 7.70 -1.24
CA PHE A 33 6.33 8.02 0.17
C PHE A 33 5.18 7.38 0.93
N PHE A 34 5.46 6.90 2.12
CA PHE A 34 4.51 6.15 2.95
C PHE A 34 4.26 6.90 4.24
N VAL A 35 3.00 7.18 4.52
CA VAL A 35 2.57 7.84 5.75
C VAL A 35 1.84 6.81 6.60
N HIS A 36 2.44 6.47 7.73
CA HIS A 36 1.87 5.54 8.69
C HIS A 36 1.26 6.30 9.87
N ILE A 37 0.53 5.56 10.71
CA ILE A 37 -0.05 6.16 11.92
C ILE A 37 1.05 6.67 12.84
N GLY A 38 2.17 5.96 12.93
CA GLY A 38 3.25 6.26 13.87
C GLY A 38 4.51 6.88 13.26
N GLY A 39 4.56 7.10 11.95
CA GLY A 39 5.76 7.66 11.32
C GLY A 39 5.73 7.52 9.80
N ASN A 40 6.69 8.14 9.15
CA ASN A 40 6.73 8.20 7.68
C ASN A 40 8.01 7.56 7.14
N CYS A 41 7.92 6.97 5.95
CA CYS A 41 9.04 6.30 5.31
C CYS A 41 9.11 6.64 3.82
N ASN A 42 10.33 6.74 3.29
CA ASN A 42 10.51 6.67 1.85
C ASN A 42 10.46 5.21 1.39
N LEU A 43 10.56 4.95 0.09
CA LEU A 43 10.43 3.60 -0.44
C LEU A 43 11.46 2.63 0.15
N ASP A 44 12.74 3.03 0.20
CA ASP A 44 13.79 2.15 0.70
C ASP A 44 13.61 1.84 2.18
N GLN A 45 13.23 2.83 2.98
CA GLN A 45 12.94 2.63 4.40
C GLN A 45 11.76 1.68 4.61
N GLU A 46 10.72 1.86 3.80
CA GLU A 46 9.52 1.00 3.87
C GLU A 46 9.87 -0.45 3.53
N MET A 47 10.57 -0.67 2.42
CA MET A 47 10.93 -2.01 1.97
C MET A 47 11.89 -2.67 2.96
N ASP A 48 12.85 -1.90 3.48
CA ASP A 48 13.80 -2.39 4.48
C ASP A 48 13.06 -2.88 5.75
N ALA A 49 12.03 -2.17 6.16
CA ALA A 49 11.23 -2.55 7.33
C ALA A 49 10.53 -3.90 7.13
N PHE A 50 10.07 -4.21 5.92
CA PHE A 50 9.50 -5.52 5.62
C PHE A 50 10.60 -6.60 5.61
N GLU A 51 11.74 -6.32 4.99
CA GLU A 51 12.83 -7.29 4.89
C GLU A 51 13.42 -7.64 6.25
N LYS A 52 13.52 -6.67 7.14
CA LYS A 52 14.03 -6.86 8.49
C LYS A 52 12.97 -7.31 9.49
N LYS A 53 11.76 -7.55 9.02
CA LYS A 53 10.63 -7.98 9.85
C LYS A 53 10.27 -7.00 10.96
N VAL A 54 10.49 -5.71 10.73
CA VAL A 54 9.93 -4.65 11.56
C VAL A 54 8.43 -4.61 11.34
N PHE A 55 8.00 -4.69 10.07
CA PHE A 55 6.60 -4.88 9.72
C PHE A 55 6.39 -6.37 9.40
N GLN A 56 5.45 -6.99 10.10
CA GLN A 56 5.15 -8.41 9.94
C GLN A 56 3.68 -8.62 9.65
N PRO A 57 3.25 -8.31 8.41
CA PRO A 57 1.86 -8.52 8.04
C PRO A 57 1.51 -10.01 8.03
N THR A 58 0.25 -10.31 8.34
CA THR A 58 -0.26 -11.69 8.31
C THR A 58 -1.26 -11.83 7.18
N GLU A 59 -2.51 -11.42 7.39
CA GLU A 59 -3.56 -11.55 6.40
C GLU A 59 -4.13 -10.17 6.10
N ILE A 60 -4.30 -9.88 4.82
CA ILE A 60 -4.89 -8.63 4.35
C ILE A 60 -6.23 -8.94 3.69
N THR A 61 -7.29 -8.30 4.14
CA THR A 61 -8.60 -8.42 3.51
C THR A 61 -8.98 -7.07 2.92
N LEU A 62 -9.04 -7.01 1.60
CA LEU A 62 -9.51 -5.81 0.90
C LEU A 62 -11.04 -5.86 0.84
N HIS A 63 -11.69 -4.99 1.60
CA HIS A 63 -13.16 -4.95 1.61
C HIS A 63 -13.72 -4.19 0.43
N SER A 64 -13.08 -3.10 0.04
CA SER A 64 -13.50 -2.32 -1.11
C SER A 64 -12.34 -1.52 -1.66
N GLN A 65 -12.43 -1.24 -2.95
CA GLN A 65 -11.49 -0.35 -3.62
C GLN A 65 -12.25 0.53 -4.61
N GLU A 66 -11.89 1.79 -4.65
CA GLU A 66 -12.43 2.74 -5.60
C GLU A 66 -11.30 3.50 -6.25
N ALA A 67 -11.27 3.54 -7.58
CA ALA A 67 -10.29 4.30 -8.34
C ALA A 67 -10.95 5.58 -8.87
N ARG A 68 -10.27 6.71 -8.68
CA ARG A 68 -10.71 8.02 -9.17
C ARG A 68 -9.63 8.55 -10.10
N MET A 69 -10.03 8.89 -11.33
CA MET A 69 -9.09 9.24 -12.40
C MET A 69 -9.03 10.75 -12.61
N PHE A 70 -7.83 11.30 -12.68
CA PHE A 70 -7.56 12.74 -12.88
C PHE A 70 -6.44 12.89 -13.91
N GLY A 71 -6.72 12.54 -15.16
CA GLY A 71 -5.69 12.59 -16.21
C GLY A 71 -4.57 11.60 -15.93
N ASP A 72 -3.35 12.11 -15.76
CA ASP A 72 -2.16 11.29 -15.51
C ASP A 72 -2.01 10.91 -14.02
N VAL A 73 -2.97 11.28 -13.19
CA VAL A 73 -2.99 10.95 -11.76
C VAL A 73 -4.25 10.17 -11.44
N ALA A 74 -4.11 9.16 -10.61
CA ALA A 74 -5.24 8.39 -10.12
C ALA A 74 -5.12 8.22 -8.61
N ILE A 75 -6.26 8.21 -7.93
CA ILE A 75 -6.32 7.97 -6.49
C ILE A 75 -7.12 6.71 -6.26
N VAL A 76 -6.55 5.76 -5.54
CA VAL A 76 -7.25 4.54 -5.11
C VAL A 76 -7.52 4.65 -3.63
N ILE A 77 -8.78 4.49 -3.26
CA ILE A 77 -9.19 4.43 -1.85
C ILE A 77 -9.53 2.97 -1.56
N SER A 78 -8.81 2.39 -0.61
CA SER A 78 -9.02 0.99 -0.20
C SER A 78 -9.46 0.94 1.24
N VAL A 79 -10.44 0.08 1.53
CA VAL A 79 -10.85 -0.21 2.92
C VAL A 79 -10.37 -1.62 3.21
N VAL A 80 -9.55 -1.78 4.23
CA VAL A 80 -8.87 -3.04 4.50
C VAL A 80 -8.93 -3.43 5.97
N ASP A 81 -8.92 -4.74 6.20
CA ASP A 81 -8.51 -5.30 7.49
C ASP A 81 -7.07 -5.76 7.33
N TYR A 82 -6.21 -5.23 8.17
CA TYR A 82 -4.76 -5.43 8.09
C TYR A 82 -4.33 -6.27 9.28
N GLY A 83 -4.02 -7.55 9.03
CA GLY A 83 -3.46 -8.44 10.03
C GLY A 83 -1.98 -8.17 10.20
N LEU A 84 -1.53 -8.05 11.45
CA LEU A 84 -0.18 -7.64 11.76
C LEU A 84 0.25 -8.28 13.08
N LEU A 85 1.48 -8.82 13.12
CA LEU A 85 2.07 -9.26 14.38
C LEU A 85 2.69 -8.06 15.08
N LEU A 86 2.28 -7.82 16.32
CA LEU A 86 2.86 -6.81 17.19
C LEU A 86 3.41 -7.51 18.43
N GLY A 87 4.73 -7.43 18.60
CA GLY A 87 5.39 -8.13 19.71
C GLY A 87 5.12 -9.63 19.69
N GLY A 88 4.98 -10.22 18.51
CA GLY A 88 4.68 -11.63 18.34
C GLY A 88 3.20 -12.00 18.51
N GLN A 89 2.34 -11.02 18.78
CA GLN A 89 0.90 -11.27 18.98
C GLN A 89 0.12 -10.89 17.73
N PRO A 90 -0.80 -11.77 17.26
CA PRO A 90 -1.66 -11.43 16.13
C PRO A 90 -2.61 -10.28 16.49
N THR A 91 -2.67 -9.29 15.62
CA THR A 91 -3.62 -8.17 15.75
C THR A 91 -4.28 -7.93 14.39
N THR A 92 -5.41 -7.26 14.41
CA THR A 92 -6.09 -6.83 13.18
C THR A 92 -6.46 -5.36 13.33
N HIS A 93 -6.12 -4.59 12.30
CA HIS A 93 -6.37 -3.16 12.27
C HIS A 93 -7.29 -2.83 11.10
N HIS A 94 -8.15 -1.84 11.28
CA HIS A 94 -9.05 -1.39 10.23
C HIS A 94 -8.55 -0.07 9.69
N PHE A 95 -8.27 -0.04 8.38
CA PHE A 95 -7.74 1.16 7.74
C PHE A 95 -8.53 1.52 6.49
N THR A 96 -8.60 2.82 6.22
CA THR A 96 -8.78 3.32 4.87
C THR A 96 -7.40 3.80 4.40
N THR A 97 -7.01 3.39 3.20
CA THR A 97 -5.75 3.85 2.63
C THR A 97 -6.01 4.73 1.43
N THR A 98 -5.16 5.74 1.27
CA THR A 98 -5.15 6.60 0.09
C THR A 98 -3.88 6.31 -0.67
N GLU A 99 -4.03 5.84 -1.89
CA GLU A 99 -2.93 5.46 -2.76
C GLU A 99 -2.98 6.36 -3.98
N VAL A 100 -1.90 7.09 -4.24
CA VAL A 100 -1.82 7.99 -5.39
C VAL A 100 -0.89 7.38 -6.42
N PHE A 101 -1.39 7.29 -7.65
CA PHE A 101 -0.65 6.74 -8.79
C PHE A 101 -0.46 7.81 -9.84
N ARG A 102 0.65 7.75 -10.55
CA ARG A 102 0.95 8.64 -11.67
C ARG A 102 1.30 7.81 -12.89
N LEU A 103 0.76 8.20 -14.05
CA LEU A 103 1.07 7.54 -15.32
C LEU A 103 2.43 8.05 -15.83
N GLN A 104 3.38 7.12 -16.02
CA GLN A 104 4.71 7.39 -16.52
C GLN A 104 5.10 6.30 -17.51
N ASN A 105 5.45 6.70 -18.72
CA ASN A 105 5.88 5.75 -19.76
C ASN A 105 4.88 4.59 -19.92
N ASN A 106 3.59 4.93 -19.97
CA ASN A 106 2.48 3.99 -20.11
C ASN A 106 2.32 3.04 -18.92
N GLU A 107 2.94 3.34 -17.77
CA GLU A 107 2.77 2.56 -16.55
C GLU A 107 2.27 3.42 -15.41
N TRP A 108 1.32 2.88 -14.64
CA TRP A 108 0.85 3.53 -13.43
C TRP A 108 1.75 3.13 -12.27
N LYS A 109 2.42 4.13 -11.67
CA LYS A 109 3.32 3.92 -10.54
C LYS A 109 2.81 4.67 -9.32
N MET A 110 2.84 4.02 -8.17
CA MET A 110 2.41 4.62 -6.91
C MET A 110 3.44 5.64 -6.45
N ILE A 111 2.96 6.82 -6.08
CA ILE A 111 3.83 7.91 -5.59
C ILE A 111 3.55 8.25 -4.14
N GLN A 112 2.40 7.83 -3.59
CA GLN A 112 2.02 8.14 -2.21
C GLN A 112 1.11 7.05 -1.68
N PHE A 113 1.34 6.65 -0.42
CA PHE A 113 0.52 5.67 0.28
C PHE A 113 0.30 6.18 1.71
N THR A 114 -0.96 6.39 2.09
CA THR A 114 -1.30 6.95 3.41
C THR A 114 -2.32 6.09 4.10
N PHE A 115 -2.04 5.71 5.35
CA PHE A 115 -2.98 4.99 6.21
C PHE A 115 -3.81 5.95 7.04
N THR A 116 -5.11 5.67 7.15
CA THR A 116 -6.00 6.36 8.08
C THR A 116 -6.72 5.30 8.90
N ALA A 117 -6.59 5.37 10.21
CA ALA A 117 -7.22 4.40 11.10
C ALA A 117 -8.73 4.65 11.18
N LEU A 118 -9.49 3.58 11.10
CA LEU A 118 -10.94 3.61 11.31
C LEU A 118 -11.21 3.30 12.78
N VAL A 119 -11.99 4.15 13.43
CA VAL A 119 -12.17 4.13 14.88
C VAL A 119 -13.51 3.48 15.25
N HIS A 120 -13.80 2.33 14.66
CA HIS A 120 -15.04 1.62 15.00
C HIS A 120 -15.03 0.17 14.54
#